data_2b2b9608a281ef58b204d00e48d0895a
#
_entry.id   2b2b9608a281ef58b204d00e48d0895a
#
_cell.length_a   1.000
_cell.length_b   1.000
_cell.length_c   1.000
_cell.angle_alpha   90.00
_cell.angle_beta   90.00
_cell.angle_gamma   90.00
#
_symmetry.space_group_name_H-M   'P 1'
#
loop_
_entity.id
_entity.type
_entity.pdbx_description
1 polymer ?
#
loop_
_entity_poly.entity_id
_entity_poly.type
_entity_poly.pdbx_seq_one_letter_code
_entity_poly.pdbx_strand_id
1 'polypeptide(L)'
;MSSAERYVSLMRAARAGVSEGLDAHVVASAVAAAATGDGAALVDSLGLEPEQVATVLSELFPALTEMFARLRGLNFELRAEPDELRLRELLTGHASQGNVSNLLAALVARGVLRPLPLWRELGLSNPGELEWLMQRHFAGLAARNTHDMGWKAFLCDALRSNDGGFCLATLTGTDDAAFAATAF
;
A
#
# COMPACT_ATOMS: atom_id res chain seq x y z
N MET A 1 7.99 17.92 -13.73
CA MET A 1 8.49 16.53 -13.67
C MET A 1 7.29 15.60 -13.72
N SER A 2 7.23 14.68 -14.68
CA SER A 2 6.15 13.72 -14.83
C SER A 2 6.16 12.65 -13.73
N SER A 3 5.06 11.88 -13.56
CA SER A 3 5.03 10.75 -12.61
C SER A 3 6.13 9.73 -12.94
N ALA A 4 6.33 9.42 -14.22
CA ALA A 4 7.38 8.50 -14.65
C ALA A 4 8.81 8.98 -14.31
N GLU A 5 9.10 10.25 -14.48
CA GLU A 5 10.40 10.81 -14.11
C GLU A 5 10.64 10.77 -12.60
N ARG A 6 9.59 11.05 -11.80
CA ARG A 6 9.67 10.93 -10.34
C ARG A 6 9.92 9.50 -9.90
N TYR A 7 9.19 8.55 -10.47
CA TYR A 7 9.39 7.13 -10.21
C TYR A 7 10.83 6.69 -10.49
N VAL A 8 11.36 7.02 -11.67
CA VAL A 8 12.74 6.69 -12.06
C VAL A 8 13.76 7.32 -11.10
N SER A 9 13.51 8.56 -10.66
CA SER A 9 14.39 9.25 -9.70
C SER A 9 14.37 8.55 -8.33
N LEU A 10 13.19 8.16 -7.84
CA LEU A 10 13.06 7.41 -6.59
C LEU A 10 13.75 6.06 -6.68
N MET A 11 13.52 5.29 -7.74
CA MET A 11 14.13 3.97 -7.90
C MET A 11 15.68 4.05 -8.01
N ARG A 12 16.24 5.12 -8.56
CA ARG A 12 17.70 5.36 -8.54
C ARG A 12 18.24 5.68 -7.14
N ALA A 13 17.39 6.26 -6.29
CA ALA A 13 17.73 6.61 -4.91
C ALA A 13 17.41 5.48 -3.92
N ALA A 14 16.81 4.38 -4.40
CA ALA A 14 16.41 3.26 -3.57
C ALA A 14 17.64 2.52 -3.01
N ARG A 15 17.46 1.98 -1.81
CA ARG A 15 18.44 1.14 -1.15
C ARG A 15 18.70 -0.14 -1.96
N ALA A 16 19.95 -0.56 -2.06
CA ALA A 16 20.31 -1.78 -2.79
C ALA A 16 19.91 -3.05 -2.02
N GLY A 17 19.13 -3.94 -2.66
CA GLY A 17 18.76 -5.24 -2.11
C GLY A 17 17.62 -5.88 -2.90
N VAL A 18 17.70 -7.16 -3.20
CA VAL A 18 16.70 -7.86 -4.05
C VAL A 18 15.34 -7.94 -3.37
N SER A 19 15.30 -8.15 -2.05
CA SER A 19 14.05 -8.22 -1.28
C SER A 19 13.43 -6.86 -0.99
N GLU A 20 14.23 -5.81 -1.04
CA GLU A 20 13.79 -4.41 -0.86
C GLU A 20 13.32 -3.79 -2.19
N GLY A 21 13.62 -4.42 -3.33
CA GLY A 21 13.30 -3.89 -4.66
C GLY A 21 11.80 -3.74 -4.91
N LEU A 22 10.98 -4.72 -4.50
CA LEU A 22 9.52 -4.63 -4.68
C LEU A 22 8.91 -3.61 -3.71
N ASP A 23 9.35 -3.57 -2.47
CA ASP A 23 8.87 -2.61 -1.48
C ASP A 23 9.15 -1.17 -1.95
N ALA A 24 10.38 -0.93 -2.41
CA ALA A 24 10.77 0.35 -3.01
C ALA A 24 9.96 0.66 -4.27
N HIS A 25 9.67 -0.34 -5.12
CA HIS A 25 8.84 -0.19 -6.31
C HIS A 25 7.41 0.26 -5.97
N VAL A 26 6.74 -0.45 -5.06
CA VAL A 26 5.37 -0.11 -4.62
C VAL A 26 5.31 1.29 -4.05
N VAL A 27 6.23 1.59 -3.12
CA VAL A 27 6.26 2.90 -2.46
C VAL A 27 6.63 4.01 -3.45
N ALA A 28 7.61 3.79 -4.34
CA ALA A 28 7.96 4.75 -5.39
C ALA A 28 6.80 5.01 -6.35
N SER A 29 6.02 3.97 -6.69
CA SER A 29 4.83 4.11 -7.54
C SER A 29 3.76 4.96 -6.85
N ALA A 30 3.48 4.69 -5.58
CA ALA A 30 2.52 5.46 -4.79
C ALA A 30 2.97 6.92 -4.62
N VAL A 31 4.25 7.15 -4.27
CA VAL A 31 4.82 8.51 -4.15
C VAL A 31 4.79 9.24 -5.48
N ALA A 32 5.15 8.60 -6.58
CA ALA A 32 5.16 9.21 -7.91
C ALA A 32 3.75 9.58 -8.39
N ALA A 33 2.75 8.79 -8.07
CA ALA A 33 1.35 9.08 -8.36
C ALA A 33 0.80 10.22 -7.51
N ALA A 34 1.14 10.23 -6.21
CA ALA A 34 0.69 11.21 -5.23
C ALA A 34 1.31 12.61 -5.42
N ALA A 35 2.55 12.68 -5.89
CA ALA A 35 3.35 13.92 -5.94
C ALA A 35 2.92 14.91 -7.04
N THR A 36 1.65 14.96 -7.39
CA THR A 36 1.07 16.00 -8.25
C THR A 36 0.80 17.31 -7.49
N GLY A 37 0.89 17.28 -6.16
CA GLY A 37 0.63 18.40 -5.26
C GLY A 37 1.84 18.78 -4.39
N ASP A 38 1.56 19.37 -3.28
CA ASP A 38 2.51 19.71 -2.22
C ASP A 38 2.78 18.51 -1.29
N GLY A 39 3.58 18.72 -0.24
CA GLY A 39 3.90 17.68 0.74
C GLY A 39 2.67 17.15 1.50
N ALA A 40 1.65 17.97 1.70
CA ALA A 40 0.41 17.55 2.36
C ALA A 40 -0.38 16.56 1.49
N ALA A 41 -0.47 16.80 0.18
CA ALA A 41 -1.10 15.87 -0.75
C ALA A 41 -0.36 14.52 -0.81
N LEU A 42 0.97 14.54 -0.72
CA LEU A 42 1.77 13.31 -0.63
C LEU A 42 1.44 12.53 0.65
N VAL A 43 1.48 13.19 1.80
CA VAL A 43 1.18 12.59 3.11
C VAL A 43 -0.24 12.01 3.13
N ASP A 44 -1.23 12.79 2.65
CA ASP A 44 -2.61 12.32 2.53
C ASP A 44 -2.72 11.06 1.66
N SER A 45 -2.06 11.06 0.52
CA SER A 45 -2.10 9.90 -0.41
C SER A 45 -1.50 8.63 0.18
N LEU A 46 -0.47 8.76 1.01
CA LEU A 46 0.19 7.62 1.67
C LEU A 46 -0.56 7.15 2.92
N GLY A 47 -1.46 7.98 3.46
CA GLY A 47 -2.34 7.61 4.55
C GLY A 47 -1.66 7.42 5.91
N LEU A 48 -0.51 8.03 6.14
CA LEU A 48 0.21 8.03 7.42
C LEU A 48 0.51 9.46 7.86
N GLU A 49 0.83 9.62 9.15
CA GLU A 49 1.29 10.90 9.69
C GLU A 49 2.61 11.37 9.04
N PRO A 50 2.84 12.68 8.90
CA PRO A 50 4.02 13.24 8.23
C PRO A 50 5.35 12.67 8.74
N GLU A 51 5.48 12.48 10.04
CA GLU A 51 6.67 11.92 10.69
C GLU A 51 6.93 10.47 10.27
N GLN A 52 5.87 9.65 10.19
CA GLN A 52 5.94 8.26 9.75
C GLN A 52 6.31 8.17 8.28
N VAL A 53 5.68 8.99 7.42
CA VAL A 53 5.99 9.08 6.00
C VAL A 53 7.46 9.44 5.79
N ALA A 54 7.94 10.51 6.46
CA ALA A 54 9.34 10.94 6.34
C ALA A 54 10.32 9.83 6.76
N THR A 55 10.00 9.11 7.81
CA THR A 55 10.85 8.02 8.32
C THR A 55 10.95 6.89 7.30
N VAL A 56 9.81 6.35 6.84
CA VAL A 56 9.79 5.23 5.88
C VAL A 56 10.44 5.60 4.55
N LEU A 57 10.13 6.79 4.03
CA LEU A 57 10.73 7.24 2.77
C LEU A 57 12.25 7.42 2.88
N SER A 58 12.75 7.88 4.04
CA SER A 58 14.19 7.99 4.28
C SER A 58 14.88 6.63 4.42
N GLU A 59 14.19 5.62 4.94
CA GLU A 59 14.69 4.24 5.03
C GLU A 59 14.81 3.59 3.64
N LEU A 60 13.80 3.78 2.78
CA LEU A 60 13.75 3.20 1.44
C LEU A 60 14.61 3.96 0.43
N PHE A 61 14.71 5.27 0.57
CA PHE A 61 15.38 6.17 -0.35
C PHE A 61 16.41 7.06 0.37
N PRO A 62 17.50 6.50 0.91
CA PRO A 62 18.41 7.22 1.80
C PRO A 62 19.10 8.43 1.11
N ALA A 63 19.28 8.39 -0.20
CA ALA A 63 19.82 9.53 -0.94
C ALA A 63 18.90 10.76 -0.97
N LEU A 64 17.61 10.62 -0.57
CA LEU A 64 16.61 11.68 -0.56
C LEU A 64 16.13 12.07 0.86
N THR A 65 16.85 11.63 1.90
CA THR A 65 16.50 11.86 3.31
C THR A 65 16.25 13.33 3.62
N GLU A 66 17.12 14.24 3.16
CA GLU A 66 16.98 15.68 3.37
C GLU A 66 15.70 16.25 2.74
N MET A 67 15.28 15.71 1.60
CA MET A 67 14.04 16.10 0.95
C MET A 67 12.84 15.66 1.78
N PHE A 68 12.82 14.42 2.26
CA PHE A 68 11.71 13.87 3.04
C PHE A 68 11.65 14.43 4.48
N ALA A 69 12.78 14.86 5.04
CA ALA A 69 12.82 15.52 6.35
C ALA A 69 11.90 16.77 6.42
N ARG A 70 11.66 17.45 5.29
CA ARG A 70 10.75 18.60 5.21
C ARG A 70 9.29 18.24 5.46
N LEU A 71 8.91 16.97 5.33
CA LEU A 71 7.54 16.52 5.62
C LEU A 71 7.24 16.58 7.12
N ARG A 72 8.25 16.40 8.00
CA ARG A 72 8.07 16.31 9.46
C ARG A 72 7.43 17.54 10.10
N GLY A 73 7.64 18.70 9.51
CA GLY A 73 7.08 19.96 10.02
C GLY A 73 5.71 20.32 9.45
N LEU A 74 5.08 19.46 8.68
CA LEU A 74 3.77 19.73 8.10
C LEU A 74 2.69 19.68 9.19
N ASN A 75 1.89 20.74 9.27
CA ASN A 75 0.64 20.70 10.04
C ASN A 75 -0.43 20.01 9.17
N PHE A 76 -0.65 18.74 9.46
CA PHE A 76 -1.53 17.87 8.68
C PHE A 76 -2.39 17.03 9.62
N GLU A 77 -3.66 16.90 9.33
CA GLU A 77 -4.59 16.00 10.00
C GLU A 77 -4.97 14.87 9.05
N LEU A 78 -4.65 13.65 9.44
CA LEU A 78 -4.93 12.47 8.64
C LEU A 78 -6.44 12.27 8.50
N ARG A 79 -6.91 12.22 7.26
CA ARG A 79 -8.30 11.92 6.92
C ARG A 79 -8.38 10.49 6.40
N ALA A 80 -9.02 9.61 7.18
CA ALA A 80 -9.27 8.23 6.81
C ALA A 80 -10.73 7.88 7.08
N GLU A 81 -11.35 7.17 6.15
CA GLU A 81 -12.69 6.63 6.33
C GLU A 81 -12.71 5.54 7.43
N PRO A 82 -13.82 5.34 8.14
CA PRO A 82 -13.90 4.32 9.19
C PRO A 82 -13.48 2.92 8.72
N ASP A 83 -13.88 2.51 7.52
CA ASP A 83 -13.50 1.21 6.95
C ASP A 83 -12.01 1.15 6.60
N GLU A 84 -11.40 2.26 6.18
CA GLU A 84 -9.95 2.34 5.97
C GLU A 84 -9.19 2.10 7.28
N LEU A 85 -9.63 2.72 8.36
CA LEU A 85 -9.01 2.56 9.67
C LEU A 85 -9.09 1.10 10.16
N ARG A 86 -10.25 0.48 10.03
CA ARG A 86 -10.46 -0.93 10.42
C ARG A 86 -9.61 -1.89 9.57
N LEU A 87 -9.55 -1.67 8.26
CA LEU A 87 -8.69 -2.46 7.36
C LEU A 87 -7.22 -2.29 7.73
N ARG A 88 -6.81 -1.08 8.10
CA ARG A 88 -5.45 -0.80 8.54
C ARG A 88 -5.12 -1.53 9.85
N GLU A 89 -6.02 -1.52 10.83
CA GLU A 89 -5.86 -2.27 12.08
C GLU A 89 -5.74 -3.77 11.82
N LEU A 90 -6.60 -4.33 10.97
CA LEU A 90 -6.54 -5.72 10.56
C LEU A 90 -5.19 -6.07 9.93
N LEU A 91 -4.75 -5.28 8.96
CA LEU A 91 -3.47 -5.48 8.26
C LEU A 91 -2.28 -5.34 9.22
N THR A 92 -2.28 -4.28 10.04
CA THR A 92 -1.19 -4.02 11.00
C THR A 92 -1.08 -5.13 12.05
N GLY A 93 -2.22 -5.69 12.50
CA GLY A 93 -2.24 -6.82 13.43
C GLY A 93 -1.63 -8.11 12.88
N HIS A 94 -1.48 -8.21 11.55
CA HIS A 94 -0.88 -9.35 10.86
C HIS A 94 0.41 -8.97 10.10
N ALA A 95 0.88 -7.73 10.28
CA ALA A 95 2.05 -7.23 9.58
C ALA A 95 3.35 -7.83 10.12
N SER A 96 4.30 -8.07 9.23
CA SER A 96 5.70 -8.21 9.61
C SER A 96 6.17 -6.94 10.30
N GLN A 97 7.06 -7.06 11.27
CA GLN A 97 7.53 -5.88 12.00
C GLN A 97 8.31 -4.93 11.07
N GLY A 98 8.06 -3.63 11.21
CA GLY A 98 8.81 -2.58 10.50
C GLY A 98 7.92 -1.46 9.93
N ASN A 99 8.55 -0.30 9.73
CA ASN A 99 7.88 0.90 9.22
C ASN A 99 7.31 0.72 7.81
N VAL A 100 8.01 -0.04 6.96
CA VAL A 100 7.58 -0.35 5.59
C VAL A 100 6.28 -1.13 5.60
N SER A 101 6.15 -2.17 6.45
CA SER A 101 4.91 -2.96 6.55
C SER A 101 3.73 -2.11 7.02
N ASN A 102 3.95 -1.15 7.92
CA ASN A 102 2.91 -0.21 8.35
C ASN A 102 2.47 0.74 7.22
N LEU A 103 3.41 1.24 6.42
CA LEU A 103 3.08 2.04 5.24
C LEU A 103 2.30 1.22 4.21
N LEU A 104 2.74 -0.02 3.95
CA LEU A 104 2.04 -0.91 3.03
C LEU A 104 0.64 -1.26 3.54
N ALA A 105 0.44 -1.44 4.85
CA ALA A 105 -0.88 -1.62 5.45
C ALA A 105 -1.81 -0.43 5.17
N ALA A 106 -1.31 0.80 5.29
CA ALA A 106 -2.08 2.00 4.97
C ALA A 106 -2.42 2.09 3.47
N LEU A 107 -1.45 1.82 2.58
CA LEU A 107 -1.66 1.83 1.14
C LEU A 107 -2.64 0.74 0.69
N VAL A 108 -2.52 -0.48 1.21
CA VAL A 108 -3.43 -1.60 0.91
C VAL A 108 -4.84 -1.27 1.42
N ALA A 109 -4.99 -0.83 2.66
CA ALA A 109 -6.30 -0.48 3.24
C ALA A 109 -7.03 0.57 2.38
N ARG A 110 -6.34 1.63 2.00
CA ARG A 110 -6.87 2.68 1.11
C ARG A 110 -7.18 2.15 -0.28
N GLY A 111 -6.31 1.32 -0.86
CA GLY A 111 -6.49 0.71 -2.18
C GLY A 111 -7.70 -0.23 -2.25
N VAL A 112 -8.03 -0.94 -1.16
CA VAL A 112 -9.22 -1.80 -1.08
C VAL A 112 -10.51 -1.01 -1.31
N LEU A 113 -10.59 0.22 -0.83
CA LEU A 113 -11.78 1.07 -0.93
C LEU A 113 -11.89 1.82 -2.28
N ARG A 114 -10.86 1.75 -3.14
CA ARG A 114 -10.85 2.40 -4.45
C ARG A 114 -11.41 1.48 -5.56
N PRO A 115 -11.84 2.03 -6.71
CA PRO A 115 -12.58 1.27 -7.72
C PRO A 115 -11.72 0.29 -8.53
N LEU A 116 -10.43 0.56 -8.75
CA LEU A 116 -9.59 -0.31 -9.57
C LEU A 116 -9.17 -1.59 -8.84
N PRO A 117 -8.73 -2.64 -9.55
CA PRO A 117 -8.08 -3.81 -8.93
C PRO A 117 -6.95 -3.37 -7.99
N LEU A 118 -6.81 -4.03 -6.83
CA LEU A 118 -5.88 -3.61 -5.77
C LEU A 118 -4.44 -3.49 -6.25
N TRP A 119 -3.97 -4.42 -7.08
CA TRP A 119 -2.62 -4.36 -7.65
C TRP A 119 -2.40 -3.09 -8.51
N ARG A 120 -3.43 -2.62 -9.23
CA ARG A 120 -3.36 -1.36 -10.00
C ARG A 120 -3.37 -0.13 -9.11
N GLU A 121 -4.18 -0.14 -8.05
CA GLU A 121 -4.18 0.95 -7.06
C GLU A 121 -2.82 1.14 -6.39
N LEU A 122 -2.10 0.04 -6.20
CA LEU A 122 -0.74 0.05 -5.64
C LEU A 122 0.36 0.32 -6.69
N GLY A 123 -0.01 0.49 -7.97
CA GLY A 123 0.96 0.71 -9.05
C GLY A 123 1.78 -0.53 -9.42
N LEU A 124 1.30 -1.72 -9.07
CA LEU A 124 1.95 -2.98 -9.43
C LEU A 124 1.71 -3.35 -10.90
N SER A 125 2.58 -4.17 -11.46
CA SER A 125 2.53 -4.55 -12.87
C SER A 125 1.56 -5.70 -13.14
N ASN A 126 1.33 -6.56 -12.13
CA ASN A 126 0.49 -7.75 -12.25
C ASN A 126 -0.01 -8.23 -10.86
N PRO A 127 -1.07 -9.10 -10.83
CA PRO A 127 -1.60 -9.64 -9.58
C PRO A 127 -0.58 -10.48 -8.77
N GLY A 128 0.39 -11.13 -9.43
CA GLY A 128 1.41 -11.94 -8.77
C GLY A 128 2.34 -11.11 -7.86
N GLU A 129 2.60 -9.86 -8.22
CA GLU A 129 3.36 -8.94 -7.36
C GLU A 129 2.55 -8.58 -6.10
N LEU A 130 1.23 -8.44 -6.21
CA LEU A 130 0.37 -8.25 -5.04
C LEU A 130 0.38 -9.48 -4.12
N GLU A 131 0.26 -10.68 -4.70
CA GLU A 131 0.33 -11.94 -3.94
C GLU A 131 1.64 -12.02 -3.16
N TRP A 132 2.77 -11.74 -3.82
CA TRP A 132 4.08 -11.74 -3.18
C TRP A 132 4.19 -10.69 -2.07
N LEU A 133 3.65 -9.48 -2.27
CA LEU A 133 3.60 -8.43 -1.26
C LEU A 133 2.82 -8.88 -0.03
N MET A 134 1.64 -9.48 -0.24
CA MET A 134 0.79 -9.94 0.84
C MET A 134 1.43 -11.10 1.63
N GLN A 135 2.05 -12.05 0.94
CA GLN A 135 2.79 -13.15 1.57
C GLN A 135 3.98 -12.65 2.39
N ARG A 136 4.68 -11.64 1.90
CA ARG A 136 5.86 -11.08 2.57
C ARG A 136 5.52 -10.26 3.81
N HIS A 137 4.56 -9.35 3.68
CA HIS A 137 4.27 -8.36 4.72
C HIS A 137 3.11 -8.74 5.62
N PHE A 138 2.19 -9.60 5.15
CA PHE A 138 0.96 -9.99 5.84
C PHE A 138 0.76 -11.51 5.80
N ALA A 139 1.81 -12.26 6.08
CA ALA A 139 1.83 -13.73 5.97
C ALA A 139 0.68 -14.42 6.71
N GLY A 140 0.31 -13.91 7.88
CA GLY A 140 -0.82 -14.44 8.66
C GLY A 140 -2.18 -14.28 7.96
N LEU A 141 -2.37 -13.20 7.18
CA LEU A 141 -3.57 -13.03 6.35
C LEU A 141 -3.47 -13.86 5.07
N ALA A 142 -2.29 -13.90 4.44
CA ALA A 142 -2.06 -14.69 3.24
C ALA A 142 -2.36 -16.18 3.47
N ALA A 143 -1.92 -16.73 4.60
CA ALA A 143 -2.21 -18.10 4.98
C ALA A 143 -3.72 -18.40 5.20
N ARG A 144 -4.54 -17.38 5.45
CA ARG A 144 -6.00 -17.52 5.63
C ARG A 144 -6.77 -17.45 4.32
N ASN A 145 -6.18 -16.93 3.25
CA ASN A 145 -6.81 -16.86 1.93
C ASN A 145 -6.68 -18.19 1.17
N THR A 146 -7.24 -19.26 1.73
CA THR A 146 -7.11 -20.63 1.23
C THR A 146 -7.96 -20.94 0.00
N HIS A 147 -8.87 -20.05 -0.38
CA HIS A 147 -9.80 -20.23 -1.50
C HIS A 147 -9.45 -19.36 -2.70
N ASP A 148 -8.23 -18.82 -2.76
CA ASP A 148 -7.76 -17.91 -3.80
C ASP A 148 -8.77 -16.78 -4.11
N MET A 149 -9.40 -16.27 -3.08
CA MET A 149 -10.28 -15.12 -3.22
C MET A 149 -9.46 -13.90 -3.64
N GLY A 150 -10.00 -13.09 -4.55
CA GLY A 150 -9.41 -11.79 -4.85
C GLY A 150 -9.18 -10.98 -3.56
N TRP A 151 -8.01 -10.35 -3.43
CA TRP A 151 -7.57 -9.73 -2.18
C TRP A 151 -8.55 -8.72 -1.60
N LYS A 152 -9.24 -7.93 -2.43
CA LYS A 152 -10.27 -7.01 -1.95
C LYS A 152 -11.44 -7.74 -1.29
N ALA A 153 -11.95 -8.77 -1.94
CA ALA A 153 -13.06 -9.57 -1.41
C ALA A 153 -12.65 -10.28 -0.12
N PHE A 154 -11.45 -10.87 -0.08
CA PHE A 154 -10.91 -11.53 1.10
C PHE A 154 -10.76 -10.56 2.28
N LEU A 155 -10.15 -9.39 2.08
CA LEU A 155 -9.95 -8.41 3.16
C LEU A 155 -11.28 -7.85 3.68
N CYS A 156 -12.25 -7.61 2.81
CA CYS A 156 -13.59 -7.20 3.23
C CYS A 156 -14.33 -8.31 3.99
N ASP A 157 -14.14 -9.56 3.62
CA ASP A 157 -14.74 -10.71 4.33
C ASP A 157 -14.06 -10.90 5.70
N ALA A 158 -12.74 -10.79 5.77
CA ALA A 158 -12.00 -10.85 7.02
C ALA A 158 -12.41 -9.73 7.99
N LEU A 159 -12.67 -8.53 7.48
CA LEU A 159 -13.16 -7.40 8.27
C LEU A 159 -14.56 -7.69 8.84
N ARG A 160 -15.47 -8.22 8.01
CA ARG A 160 -16.82 -8.62 8.46
C ARG A 160 -16.79 -9.69 9.53
N SER A 161 -15.89 -10.66 9.39
CA SER A 161 -15.77 -11.78 10.33
C SER A 161 -15.24 -11.33 11.70
N ASN A 162 -14.42 -10.27 11.74
CA ASN A 162 -13.88 -9.76 13.00
C ASN A 162 -14.87 -8.83 13.75
N ASP A 163 -15.57 -7.96 13.05
CA ASP A 163 -16.31 -6.84 13.67
C ASP A 163 -17.81 -6.82 13.34
N GLY A 164 -18.31 -7.75 12.51
CA GLY A 164 -19.69 -7.73 12.01
C GLY A 164 -20.00 -6.52 11.12
N GLY A 165 -18.99 -5.77 10.69
CA GLY A 165 -19.11 -4.56 9.88
C GLY A 165 -19.43 -4.85 8.42
N PHE A 166 -19.98 -3.87 7.72
CA PHE A 166 -20.25 -3.91 6.29
C PHE A 166 -19.11 -3.19 5.54
N CYS A 167 -18.41 -3.86 4.64
CA CYS A 167 -17.40 -3.25 3.79
C CYS A 167 -18.03 -2.86 2.44
N LEU A 168 -18.07 -1.56 2.13
CA LEU A 168 -18.65 -1.02 0.89
C LEU A 168 -17.88 -1.44 -0.37
N ALA A 169 -16.61 -1.85 -0.27
CA ALA A 169 -15.79 -2.26 -1.41
C ALA A 169 -16.34 -3.48 -2.16
N THR A 170 -17.21 -4.30 -1.54
CA THR A 170 -17.82 -5.47 -2.19
C THR A 170 -18.87 -5.13 -3.25
N LEU A 171 -19.30 -3.87 -3.34
CA LEU A 171 -20.33 -3.44 -4.31
C LEU A 171 -19.75 -3.02 -5.66
N THR A 172 -18.46 -2.82 -5.77
CA THR A 172 -17.81 -2.37 -7.01
C THR A 172 -17.05 -3.49 -7.73
N GLY A 173 -17.48 -4.73 -7.57
CA GLY A 173 -16.82 -5.94 -8.05
C GLY A 173 -16.12 -5.82 -9.40
N THR A 174 -14.80 -5.82 -9.36
CA THR A 174 -13.93 -6.23 -10.45
C THR A 174 -12.86 -7.12 -9.86
N ASP A 175 -12.96 -8.39 -10.22
CA ASP A 175 -12.16 -9.47 -9.66
C ASP A 175 -10.65 -9.28 -9.86
N ASP A 176 -9.90 -9.30 -8.76
CA ASP A 176 -8.47 -9.64 -8.78
C ASP A 176 -8.25 -11.14 -9.14
N ALA A 177 -9.35 -11.88 -9.35
CA ALA A 177 -9.38 -13.33 -9.55
C ALA A 177 -9.08 -13.81 -11.00
N ALA A 178 -8.72 -12.92 -11.92
CA ALA A 178 -8.58 -13.28 -13.35
C ALA A 178 -7.30 -14.07 -13.70
N PHE A 179 -6.53 -14.60 -12.75
CA PHE A 179 -5.26 -15.25 -13.06
C PHE A 179 -5.23 -16.78 -12.91
N ALA A 180 -6.28 -17.41 -12.42
CA ALA A 180 -6.32 -18.87 -12.27
C ALA A 180 -6.62 -19.65 -13.57
N ALA A 181 -6.88 -18.97 -14.70
CA ALA A 181 -7.39 -19.61 -15.92
C ALA A 181 -6.42 -19.70 -17.11
N THR A 182 -5.15 -19.35 -16.99
CA THR A 182 -4.19 -19.39 -18.12
C THR A 182 -2.85 -20.02 -17.75
N ALA A 183 -2.88 -21.17 -17.08
CA ALA A 183 -1.71 -22.04 -16.95
C ALA A 183 -2.07 -23.42 -17.54
N PHE A 184 -2.08 -23.52 -18.89
CA PHE A 184 -1.92 -24.76 -19.64
C PHE A 184 -1.00 -24.49 -20.82
#